data_9190f7e0f077ef48a46b7985a0c9f103
#
_entry.id   9190f7e0f077ef48a46b7985a0c9f103
#
_cell.length_a   1.000
_cell.length_b   1.000
_cell.length_c   1.000
_cell.angle_alpha   90.00
_cell.angle_beta   90.00
_cell.angle_gamma   90.00
#
_symmetry.space_group_name_H-M   'P 1'
#
loop_
_entity.id
_entity.type
_entity.pdbx_description
1 polymer ?
#
loop_
_entity_poly.entity_id
_entity_poly.type
_entity_poly.pdbx_seq_one_letter_code
_entity_poly.pdbx_strand_id
1 'polypeptide(L)'
;MLRFSHLVAAVLLALSPILARAQSPQQIIQQVVDTERTENKNDHSQWVYLDHSIKPKQQLLQWVATTPHGNVDRVLVKDGRELPEPEQLSLIQKFLHDTRAQKKQLAENTHDYQQVDDFLKLLPSGFIWTVLRTTPTETTLHFVPDPKFHPPTREARVFAAMAGDLVADNRQHRIRSMSGHLIHDVTFGGGLLGRLKEGSSFSLDQQQVSPSLWQLTSIRVHLQGNALLFHSVSLQQDEERSRFSAEPNSITLDQAAQAVMRQPGSAQQQTASR
;
A
#
# COMPACT_ATOMS: atom_id res chain seq x y z
N MET A 1 -14.50 -84.82 -2.10
CA MET A 1 -14.70 -83.94 -3.26
C MET A 1 -15.19 -82.58 -2.76
N LEU A 2 -14.27 -81.68 -2.47
CA LEU A 2 -14.59 -80.32 -2.04
C LEU A 2 -14.40 -79.33 -3.23
N ARG A 3 -15.46 -78.61 -3.60
CA ARG A 3 -15.42 -77.54 -4.59
C ARG A 3 -15.13 -76.20 -3.90
N PHE A 4 -13.98 -75.62 -4.20
CA PHE A 4 -13.66 -74.26 -3.80
C PHE A 4 -14.28 -73.27 -4.82
N SER A 5 -15.21 -72.46 -4.35
CA SER A 5 -15.76 -71.30 -5.12
C SER A 5 -14.93 -70.09 -4.79
N HIS A 6 -14.25 -69.54 -5.79
CA HIS A 6 -13.53 -68.25 -5.68
C HIS A 6 -14.50 -67.08 -5.80
N LEU A 7 -14.71 -66.37 -4.71
CA LEU A 7 -15.44 -65.11 -4.69
C LEU A 7 -14.43 -64.00 -4.97
N VAL A 8 -14.45 -63.49 -6.20
CA VAL A 8 -13.66 -62.30 -6.59
C VAL A 8 -14.49 -61.05 -6.22
N ALA A 9 -14.15 -60.41 -5.11
CA ALA A 9 -14.73 -59.14 -4.72
C ALA A 9 -14.01 -58.00 -5.51
N ALA A 10 -14.65 -57.49 -6.56
CA ALA A 10 -14.18 -56.28 -7.27
C ALA A 10 -14.45 -55.05 -6.41
N VAL A 11 -13.41 -54.49 -5.79
CA VAL A 11 -13.44 -53.20 -5.13
C VAL A 11 -13.34 -52.11 -6.22
N LEU A 12 -14.46 -51.58 -6.64
CA LEU A 12 -14.55 -50.35 -7.45
C LEU A 12 -14.22 -49.17 -6.54
N LEU A 13 -12.95 -48.71 -6.54
CA LEU A 13 -12.56 -47.43 -6.02
C LEU A 13 -13.19 -46.36 -6.92
N ALA A 14 -14.28 -45.76 -6.47
CA ALA A 14 -14.84 -44.57 -7.07
C ALA A 14 -13.86 -43.42 -6.85
N LEU A 15 -12.99 -43.14 -7.83
CA LEU A 15 -12.26 -41.87 -7.95
C LEU A 15 -13.29 -40.79 -8.28
N SER A 16 -13.88 -40.21 -7.25
CA SER A 16 -14.63 -38.95 -7.43
C SER A 16 -13.61 -37.89 -7.80
N PRO A 17 -13.69 -37.25 -8.96
CA PRO A 17 -12.85 -36.09 -9.26
C PRO A 17 -13.22 -35.02 -8.23
N ILE A 18 -12.31 -34.68 -7.36
CA ILE A 18 -12.40 -33.44 -6.58
C ILE A 18 -12.30 -32.31 -7.61
N LEU A 19 -13.44 -31.85 -8.06
CA LEU A 19 -13.57 -30.62 -8.84
C LEU A 19 -13.02 -29.51 -7.92
N ALA A 20 -11.75 -29.17 -8.08
CA ALA A 20 -11.18 -27.98 -7.49
C ALA A 20 -12.04 -26.80 -7.96
N ARG A 21 -12.97 -26.38 -7.11
CA ARG A 21 -13.87 -25.27 -7.43
C ARG A 21 -12.98 -24.03 -7.46
N ALA A 22 -12.80 -23.45 -8.64
CA ALA A 22 -12.08 -22.21 -8.78
C ALA A 22 -12.69 -21.18 -7.82
N GLN A 23 -11.86 -20.52 -7.04
CA GLN A 23 -12.32 -19.47 -6.13
C GLN A 23 -13.04 -18.37 -6.93
N SER A 24 -14.16 -17.89 -6.41
CA SER A 24 -14.82 -16.73 -7.01
C SER A 24 -13.97 -15.47 -6.84
N PRO A 25 -14.08 -14.48 -7.75
CA PRO A 25 -13.36 -13.21 -7.60
C PRO A 25 -13.57 -12.58 -6.22
N GLN A 26 -14.80 -12.69 -5.69
CA GLN A 26 -15.16 -12.19 -4.37
C GLN A 26 -14.42 -12.90 -3.23
N GLN A 27 -14.23 -14.23 -3.34
CA GLN A 27 -13.46 -14.99 -2.36
C GLN A 27 -11.97 -14.63 -2.40
N ILE A 28 -11.41 -14.41 -3.58
CA ILE A 28 -10.02 -13.99 -3.74
C ILE A 28 -9.80 -12.63 -3.09
N ILE A 29 -10.63 -11.64 -3.38
CA ILE A 29 -10.45 -10.30 -2.81
C ILE A 29 -10.70 -10.28 -1.30
N GLN A 30 -11.65 -11.06 -0.79
CA GLN A 30 -11.86 -11.19 0.65
C GLN A 30 -10.61 -11.73 1.34
N GLN A 31 -10.01 -12.79 0.79
CA GLN A 31 -8.79 -13.39 1.33
C GLN A 31 -7.61 -12.41 1.30
N VAL A 32 -7.44 -11.68 0.19
CA VAL A 32 -6.41 -10.64 0.06
C VAL A 32 -6.59 -9.57 1.12
N VAL A 33 -7.79 -9.05 1.28
CA VAL A 33 -8.10 -8.00 2.27
C VAL A 33 -7.87 -8.49 3.69
N ASP A 34 -8.33 -9.69 4.03
CA ASP A 34 -8.13 -10.27 5.36
C ASP A 34 -6.63 -10.46 5.67
N THR A 35 -5.85 -10.88 4.67
CA THR A 35 -4.40 -11.01 4.80
C THR A 35 -3.74 -9.64 4.98
N GLU A 36 -4.01 -8.66 4.10
CA GLU A 36 -3.45 -7.31 4.22
C GLU A 36 -3.72 -6.68 5.58
N ARG A 37 -4.95 -6.78 6.05
CA ARG A 37 -5.34 -6.21 7.36
C ARG A 37 -4.68 -6.94 8.53
N THR A 38 -4.53 -8.26 8.45
CA THR A 38 -3.86 -9.06 9.47
C THR A 38 -2.37 -8.74 9.53
N GLU A 39 -1.71 -8.70 8.37
CA GLU A 39 -0.29 -8.36 8.26
C GLU A 39 -0.02 -6.93 8.71
N ASN A 40 -0.80 -5.95 8.23
CA ASN A 40 -0.65 -4.55 8.64
C ASN A 40 -0.80 -4.36 10.16
N LYS A 41 -1.67 -5.15 10.81
CA LYS A 41 -1.83 -5.10 12.27
C LYS A 41 -0.65 -5.73 13.02
N ASN A 42 -0.07 -6.78 12.47
CA ASN A 42 0.97 -7.59 13.12
C ASN A 42 2.40 -7.17 12.72
N ASP A 43 2.54 -6.37 11.65
CA ASP A 43 3.85 -5.86 11.24
C ASP A 43 4.32 -4.75 12.17
N HIS A 44 5.36 -5.05 12.93
CA HIS A 44 6.07 -4.09 13.79
C HIS A 44 7.51 -3.88 13.29
N SER A 45 7.80 -4.31 12.07
CA SER A 45 9.13 -4.17 11.48
C SER A 45 9.49 -2.71 11.29
N GLN A 46 10.77 -2.41 11.51
CA GLN A 46 11.31 -1.07 11.31
C GLN A 46 12.34 -1.10 10.19
N TRP A 47 12.39 -0.02 9.42
CA TRP A 47 13.15 0.03 8.18
C TRP A 47 13.89 1.35 8.04
N VAL A 48 15.05 1.27 7.39
CA VAL A 48 15.66 2.41 6.71
C VAL A 48 15.44 2.24 5.22
N TYR A 49 14.96 3.28 4.55
CA TYR A 49 14.77 3.26 3.09
C TYR A 49 15.00 4.63 2.48
N LEU A 50 15.29 4.65 1.19
CA LEU A 50 15.38 5.87 0.41
C LEU A 50 13.99 6.20 -0.13
N ASP A 51 13.52 7.40 0.17
CA ASP A 51 12.23 7.96 -0.25
C ASP A 51 12.44 9.11 -1.23
N HIS A 52 11.78 9.06 -2.36
CA HIS A 52 11.67 10.15 -3.31
C HIS A 52 10.21 10.54 -3.44
N SER A 53 9.84 11.70 -2.94
CA SER A 53 8.46 12.19 -2.96
C SER A 53 8.33 13.52 -3.70
N ILE A 54 7.30 13.60 -4.55
CA ILE A 54 6.94 14.79 -5.31
C ILE A 54 5.50 15.16 -4.96
N LYS A 55 5.31 16.35 -4.41
CA LYS A 55 4.01 16.95 -4.09
C LYS A 55 3.93 18.34 -4.73
N PRO A 56 2.74 18.96 -4.86
CA PRO A 56 2.59 20.22 -5.60
C PRO A 56 3.51 21.37 -5.17
N LYS A 57 3.96 21.37 -3.93
CA LYS A 57 4.78 22.44 -3.34
C LYS A 57 6.07 21.95 -2.72
N GLN A 58 6.43 20.68 -2.92
CA GLN A 58 7.59 20.10 -2.28
C GLN A 58 8.05 18.87 -3.03
N GLN A 59 9.35 18.82 -3.32
CA GLN A 59 10.04 17.63 -3.79
C GLN A 59 11.15 17.27 -2.80
N LEU A 60 11.17 16.02 -2.35
CA LEU A 60 12.16 15.52 -1.40
C LEU A 60 12.83 14.25 -1.92
N LEU A 61 14.13 14.17 -1.72
CA LEU A 61 14.88 12.91 -1.72
C LEU A 61 15.49 12.77 -0.33
N GLN A 62 15.18 11.69 0.38
CA GLN A 62 15.54 11.56 1.78
C GLN A 62 15.73 10.08 2.18
N TRP A 63 16.58 9.85 3.17
CA TRP A 63 16.57 8.60 3.90
C TRP A 63 15.58 8.71 5.05
N VAL A 64 14.73 7.70 5.17
CA VAL A 64 13.73 7.59 6.24
C VAL A 64 14.06 6.38 7.10
N ALA A 65 14.14 6.57 8.41
CA ALA A 65 14.20 5.48 9.39
C ALA A 65 12.90 5.46 10.19
N THR A 66 12.14 4.37 10.12
CA THR A 66 10.92 4.20 10.91
C THR A 66 11.25 3.76 12.33
N THR A 67 10.44 4.16 13.30
CA THR A 67 10.50 3.72 14.70
C THR A 67 9.08 3.58 15.28
N PRO A 68 8.89 2.88 16.39
CA PRO A 68 7.61 2.87 17.10
C PRO A 68 7.11 4.26 17.55
N HIS A 69 8.00 5.27 17.52
CA HIS A 69 7.72 6.63 18.01
C HIS A 69 7.68 7.69 16.91
N GLY A 70 7.66 7.28 15.65
CA GLY A 70 7.68 8.14 14.47
C GLY A 70 8.88 7.86 13.57
N ASN A 71 9.06 8.67 12.54
CA ASN A 71 10.14 8.50 11.56
C ASN A 71 11.20 9.58 11.76
N VAL A 72 12.46 9.23 11.49
CA VAL A 72 13.55 10.20 11.38
C VAL A 72 13.97 10.32 9.93
N ASP A 73 13.90 11.54 9.41
CA ASP A 73 14.16 11.85 8.02
C ASP A 73 15.49 12.59 7.86
N ARG A 74 16.38 12.06 6.99
CA ARG A 74 17.59 12.74 6.53
C ARG A 74 17.36 13.25 5.12
N VAL A 75 17.02 14.53 4.99
CA VAL A 75 16.75 15.17 3.70
C VAL A 75 18.06 15.41 2.95
N LEU A 76 18.22 14.78 1.77
CA LEU A 76 19.38 14.94 0.89
C LEU A 76 19.16 16.05 -0.12
N VAL A 77 17.97 16.06 -0.75
CA VAL A 77 17.58 17.07 -1.74
C VAL A 77 16.21 17.59 -1.38
N LYS A 78 16.04 18.90 -1.41
CA LYS A 78 14.77 19.59 -1.23
C LYS A 78 14.55 20.59 -2.35
N ASP A 79 13.44 20.43 -3.08
CA ASP A 79 13.03 21.32 -4.17
C ASP A 79 14.16 21.53 -5.21
N GLY A 80 14.86 20.44 -5.55
CA GLY A 80 16.00 20.43 -6.48
C GLY A 80 17.32 20.92 -5.89
N ARG A 81 17.37 21.38 -4.64
CA ARG A 81 18.60 21.82 -3.96
C ARG A 81 19.14 20.71 -3.07
N GLU A 82 20.39 20.30 -3.30
CA GLU A 82 21.12 19.40 -2.41
C GLU A 82 21.44 20.12 -1.08
N LEU A 83 21.14 19.45 0.04
CA LEU A 83 21.41 19.97 1.36
C LEU A 83 22.80 19.54 1.83
N PRO A 84 23.66 20.48 2.26
CA PRO A 84 24.94 20.12 2.87
C PRO A 84 24.74 19.35 4.19
N GLU A 85 25.67 18.46 4.50
CA GLU A 85 25.55 17.57 5.69
C GLU A 85 25.26 18.30 7.00
N PRO A 86 25.87 19.48 7.30
CA PRO A 86 25.54 20.24 8.51
C PRO A 86 24.07 20.68 8.57
N GLU A 87 23.44 21.01 7.42
CA GLU A 87 22.03 21.36 7.35
C GLU A 87 21.14 20.13 7.56
N GLN A 88 21.50 18.98 6.93
CA GLN A 88 20.82 17.70 7.14
C GLN A 88 20.82 17.34 8.63
N LEU A 89 21.99 17.41 9.29
CA LEU A 89 22.13 17.10 10.72
C LEU A 89 21.31 18.07 11.58
N SER A 90 21.32 19.36 11.25
CA SER A 90 20.53 20.38 11.98
C SER A 90 19.03 20.08 11.93
N LEU A 91 18.50 19.63 10.79
CA LEU A 91 17.08 19.25 10.65
C LEU A 91 16.74 18.02 11.52
N ILE A 92 17.61 17.02 11.53
CA ILE A 92 17.46 15.83 12.39
C ILE A 92 17.45 16.24 13.87
N GLN A 93 18.45 17.02 14.30
CA GLN A 93 18.56 17.46 15.69
C GLN A 93 17.35 18.30 16.13
N LYS A 94 16.87 19.19 15.24
CA LYS A 94 15.66 19.96 15.51
C LYS A 94 14.45 19.04 15.75
N PHE A 95 14.26 17.99 14.93
CA PHE A 95 13.18 17.04 15.10
C PHE A 95 13.32 16.23 16.40
N LEU A 96 14.54 15.76 16.74
CA LEU A 96 14.79 15.01 17.97
C LEU A 96 14.47 15.81 19.25
N HIS A 97 14.59 17.14 19.20
CA HIS A 97 14.27 18.01 20.33
C HIS A 97 12.84 18.60 20.30
N ASP A 98 12.07 18.35 19.23
CA ASP A 98 10.72 18.88 19.08
C ASP A 98 9.66 17.79 19.37
N THR A 99 9.35 17.60 20.65
CA THR A 99 8.31 16.65 21.09
C THR A 99 6.93 16.92 20.46
N ARG A 100 6.64 18.18 20.11
CA ARG A 100 5.37 18.52 19.46
C ARG A 100 5.33 18.01 18.02
N ALA A 101 6.43 18.18 17.26
CA ALA A 101 6.56 17.66 15.93
C ALA A 101 6.48 16.12 15.92
N GLN A 102 7.15 15.44 16.86
CA GLN A 102 7.09 13.98 17.00
C GLN A 102 5.67 13.48 17.26
N LYS A 103 4.95 14.09 18.21
CA LYS A 103 3.54 13.72 18.50
C LYS A 103 2.63 13.97 17.31
N LYS A 104 2.84 15.06 16.58
CA LYS A 104 2.07 15.38 15.37
C LYS A 104 2.29 14.30 14.30
N GLN A 105 3.55 13.98 13.98
CA GLN A 105 3.89 12.96 13.00
C GLN A 105 3.30 11.58 13.37
N LEU A 106 3.39 11.18 14.64
CA LEU A 106 2.81 9.91 15.11
C LEU A 106 1.28 9.88 14.96
N ALA A 107 0.60 11.00 15.22
CA ALA A 107 -0.84 11.12 15.02
C ALA A 107 -1.22 11.06 13.53
N GLU A 108 -0.43 11.68 12.65
CA GLU A 108 -0.59 11.61 11.19
C GLU A 108 -0.39 10.17 10.69
N ASN A 109 0.68 9.50 11.08
CA ASN A 109 0.93 8.10 10.74
C ASN A 109 -0.22 7.19 11.20
N THR A 110 -0.74 7.39 12.41
CA THR A 110 -1.87 6.61 12.93
C THR A 110 -3.14 6.86 12.12
N HIS A 111 -3.40 8.10 11.73
CA HIS A 111 -4.53 8.47 10.89
C HIS A 111 -4.44 7.83 9.51
N ASP A 112 -3.27 7.87 8.88
CA ASP A 112 -3.03 7.25 7.57
C ASP A 112 -3.24 5.74 7.62
N TYR A 113 -2.80 5.08 8.69
CA TYR A 113 -3.07 3.66 8.94
C TYR A 113 -4.57 3.34 9.00
N GLN A 114 -5.34 4.17 9.69
CA GLN A 114 -6.79 4.01 9.77
C GLN A 114 -7.46 4.19 8.41
N GLN A 115 -7.03 5.17 7.63
CA GLN A 115 -7.55 5.38 6.28
C GLN A 115 -7.29 4.19 5.35
N VAL A 116 -6.09 3.59 5.43
CA VAL A 116 -5.76 2.37 4.67
C VAL A 116 -6.65 1.20 5.11
N ASP A 117 -6.83 0.96 6.41
CA ASP A 117 -7.70 -0.12 6.91
C ASP A 117 -9.16 0.09 6.49
N ASP A 118 -9.66 1.33 6.55
CA ASP A 118 -11.02 1.65 6.11
C ASP A 118 -11.18 1.48 4.60
N PHE A 119 -10.17 1.84 3.80
CA PHE A 119 -10.19 1.56 2.36
C PHE A 119 -10.21 0.05 2.08
N LEU A 120 -9.34 -0.73 2.73
CA LEU A 120 -9.31 -2.20 2.56
C LEU A 120 -10.66 -2.83 2.88
N LYS A 121 -11.38 -2.37 3.91
CA LYS A 121 -12.72 -2.86 4.25
C LYS A 121 -13.76 -2.63 3.15
N LEU A 122 -13.57 -1.59 2.33
CA LEU A 122 -14.51 -1.28 1.25
C LEU A 122 -14.34 -2.20 0.04
N LEU A 123 -13.12 -2.72 -0.21
CA LEU A 123 -12.81 -3.49 -1.41
C LEU A 123 -13.76 -4.67 -1.66
N PRO A 124 -14.09 -5.53 -0.67
CA PRO A 124 -14.99 -6.66 -0.93
C PRO A 124 -16.43 -6.27 -1.23
N SER A 125 -16.92 -5.15 -0.70
CA SER A 125 -18.35 -4.78 -0.78
C SER A 125 -18.64 -3.61 -1.70
N GLY A 126 -17.65 -2.77 -1.98
CA GLY A 126 -17.81 -1.55 -2.79
C GLY A 126 -17.77 -1.79 -4.29
N PHE A 127 -17.35 -2.98 -4.72
CA PHE A 127 -17.04 -3.26 -6.11
C PHE A 127 -17.53 -4.62 -6.59
N ILE A 128 -17.82 -4.69 -7.88
CA ILE A 128 -18.00 -5.94 -8.63
C ILE A 128 -16.64 -6.32 -9.18
N TRP A 129 -16.18 -7.54 -8.86
CA TRP A 129 -14.88 -8.05 -9.22
C TRP A 129 -14.95 -9.09 -10.33
N THR A 130 -14.01 -9.04 -11.28
CA THR A 130 -13.86 -10.01 -12.36
C THR A 130 -12.41 -10.44 -12.48
N VAL A 131 -12.13 -11.73 -12.56
CA VAL A 131 -10.78 -12.23 -12.86
C VAL A 131 -10.49 -12.01 -14.33
N LEU A 132 -9.42 -11.25 -14.62
CA LEU A 132 -8.93 -11.04 -16.00
C LEU A 132 -7.91 -12.12 -16.38
N ARG A 133 -7.01 -12.47 -15.47
CA ARG A 133 -5.93 -13.42 -15.72
C ARG A 133 -5.50 -14.06 -14.40
N THR A 134 -5.14 -15.34 -14.49
CA THR A 134 -4.47 -16.08 -13.40
C THR A 134 -3.23 -16.77 -13.94
N THR A 135 -2.14 -16.67 -13.22
CA THR A 135 -0.88 -17.38 -13.43
C THR A 135 -0.54 -18.19 -12.18
N PRO A 136 0.50 -19.02 -12.15
CA PRO A 136 0.92 -19.71 -10.93
C PRO A 136 1.30 -18.80 -9.77
N THR A 137 1.72 -17.55 -10.06
CA THR A 137 2.25 -16.60 -9.06
C THR A 137 1.30 -15.46 -8.72
N GLU A 138 0.39 -15.10 -9.62
CA GLU A 138 -0.45 -13.92 -9.46
C GLU A 138 -1.83 -14.08 -10.12
N THR A 139 -2.80 -13.36 -9.58
CA THR A 139 -4.13 -13.20 -10.17
C THR A 139 -4.41 -11.70 -10.37
N THR A 140 -4.78 -11.33 -11.60
CA THR A 140 -5.22 -9.98 -11.95
C THR A 140 -6.75 -9.93 -11.90
N LEU A 141 -7.28 -9.03 -11.08
CA LEU A 141 -8.71 -8.76 -10.93
C LEU A 141 -9.03 -7.35 -11.41
N HIS A 142 -10.11 -7.23 -12.17
CA HIS A 142 -10.70 -5.94 -12.54
C HIS A 142 -11.83 -5.61 -11.57
N PHE A 143 -11.96 -4.34 -11.20
CA PHE A 143 -13.05 -3.86 -10.37
C PHE A 143 -13.80 -2.70 -11.02
N VAL A 144 -15.10 -2.70 -10.83
CA VAL A 144 -15.98 -1.59 -11.18
C VAL A 144 -16.91 -1.30 -9.99
N PRO A 145 -17.44 -0.08 -9.85
CA PRO A 145 -18.36 0.25 -8.78
C PRO A 145 -19.56 -0.71 -8.71
N ASP A 146 -19.92 -1.16 -7.50
CA ASP A 146 -21.20 -1.83 -7.30
C ASP A 146 -22.30 -0.77 -7.17
N PRO A 147 -23.28 -0.71 -8.08
CA PRO A 147 -24.36 0.27 -8.03
C PRO A 147 -25.28 0.11 -6.80
N LYS A 148 -25.19 -1.02 -6.10
CA LYS A 148 -25.95 -1.27 -4.87
C LYS A 148 -25.21 -0.82 -3.62
N PHE A 149 -23.93 -0.48 -3.73
CA PHE A 149 -23.13 -0.04 -2.61
C PHE A 149 -23.49 1.40 -2.20
N HIS A 150 -23.69 1.61 -0.91
CA HIS A 150 -23.97 2.93 -0.33
C HIS A 150 -22.75 3.39 0.47
N PRO A 151 -21.92 4.28 -0.06
CA PRO A 151 -20.69 4.73 0.60
C PRO A 151 -20.98 5.41 1.94
N PRO A 152 -20.38 4.95 3.05
CA PRO A 152 -20.64 5.50 4.38
C PRO A 152 -20.00 6.87 4.62
N THR A 153 -18.91 7.19 3.93
CA THR A 153 -18.15 8.44 4.08
C THR A 153 -17.98 9.14 2.74
N ARG A 154 -17.41 10.36 2.77
CA ARG A 154 -17.08 11.14 1.55
C ARG A 154 -15.95 10.50 0.78
N GLU A 155 -14.93 10.01 1.48
CA GLU A 155 -13.79 9.29 0.94
C GLU A 155 -14.26 8.00 0.28
N ALA A 156 -15.10 7.22 0.96
CA ALA A 156 -15.73 6.03 0.39
C ALA A 156 -16.53 6.32 -0.90
N ARG A 157 -17.13 7.51 -1.02
CA ARG A 157 -17.83 7.93 -2.25
C ARG A 157 -16.87 8.13 -3.42
N VAL A 158 -15.67 8.64 -3.17
CA VAL A 158 -14.65 8.77 -4.22
C VAL A 158 -14.22 7.38 -4.70
N PHE A 159 -13.88 6.48 -3.77
CA PHE A 159 -13.49 5.11 -4.13
C PHE A 159 -14.60 4.36 -4.85
N ALA A 160 -15.84 4.50 -4.37
CA ALA A 160 -17.01 3.87 -5.02
C ALA A 160 -17.38 4.46 -6.41
N ALA A 161 -16.61 5.41 -6.90
CA ALA A 161 -16.72 5.96 -8.26
C ALA A 161 -15.50 5.59 -9.13
N MET A 162 -14.63 4.69 -8.66
CA MET A 162 -13.42 4.28 -9.37
C MET A 162 -13.59 2.92 -10.02
N ALA A 163 -12.95 2.72 -11.18
CA ALA A 163 -12.72 1.43 -11.79
C ALA A 163 -11.22 1.24 -12.00
N GLY A 164 -10.76 -0.02 -12.03
CA GLY A 164 -9.35 -0.31 -12.20
C GLY A 164 -8.99 -1.78 -12.00
N ASP A 165 -7.73 -2.04 -11.75
CA ASP A 165 -7.19 -3.38 -11.64
C ASP A 165 -6.41 -3.57 -10.32
N LEU A 166 -6.45 -4.80 -9.82
CA LEU A 166 -5.66 -5.26 -8.68
C LEU A 166 -4.92 -6.54 -9.07
N VAL A 167 -3.63 -6.60 -8.76
CA VAL A 167 -2.81 -7.81 -8.90
C VAL A 167 -2.53 -8.38 -7.51
N ALA A 168 -2.99 -9.60 -7.27
CA ALA A 168 -2.79 -10.32 -6.03
C ALA A 168 -1.70 -11.39 -6.20
N ASP A 169 -0.82 -11.52 -5.20
CA ASP A 169 0.09 -12.65 -5.07
C ASP A 169 -0.68 -13.91 -4.65
N ASN A 170 -0.56 -14.99 -5.40
CA ASN A 170 -1.31 -16.22 -5.15
C ASN A 170 -0.79 -17.06 -3.99
N ARG A 171 0.45 -16.81 -3.52
CA ARG A 171 1.08 -17.60 -2.45
C ARG A 171 0.83 -17.00 -1.08
N GLN A 172 0.97 -15.67 -1.00
CA GLN A 172 0.85 -14.95 0.27
C GLN A 172 -0.43 -14.13 0.37
N HIS A 173 -1.26 -14.11 -0.70
CA HIS A 173 -2.51 -13.36 -0.77
C HIS A 173 -2.32 -11.87 -0.43
N ARG A 174 -1.20 -11.29 -0.93
CA ARG A 174 -0.87 -9.87 -0.76
C ARG A 174 -1.19 -9.09 -2.03
N ILE A 175 -1.48 -7.82 -1.88
CA ILE A 175 -1.60 -6.89 -3.01
C ILE A 175 -0.19 -6.63 -3.57
N ARG A 176 0.06 -6.96 -4.84
CA ARG A 176 1.27 -6.57 -5.56
C ARG A 176 1.16 -5.16 -6.11
N SER A 177 0.03 -4.89 -6.73
CA SER A 177 -0.28 -3.57 -7.25
C SER A 177 -1.78 -3.35 -7.29
N MET A 178 -2.18 -2.10 -7.23
CA MET A 178 -3.54 -1.68 -7.47
C MET A 178 -3.52 -0.33 -8.16
N SER A 179 -4.39 -0.17 -9.17
CA SER A 179 -4.58 1.11 -9.84
C SER A 179 -6.05 1.33 -10.15
N GLY A 180 -6.47 2.59 -10.13
CA GLY A 180 -7.84 2.96 -10.43
C GLY A 180 -7.96 4.40 -10.89
N HIS A 181 -9.07 4.69 -11.56
CA HIS A 181 -9.41 6.04 -11.99
C HIS A 181 -10.90 6.30 -11.80
N LEU A 182 -11.26 7.56 -11.57
CA LEU A 182 -12.65 7.99 -11.52
C LEU A 182 -13.29 7.85 -12.91
N ILE A 183 -14.40 7.10 -12.96
CA ILE A 183 -15.17 6.87 -14.21
C ILE A 183 -16.25 7.93 -14.46
N HIS A 184 -16.45 8.83 -13.50
CA HIS A 184 -17.28 10.03 -13.60
C HIS A 184 -16.88 11.03 -12.51
N ASP A 185 -17.33 12.26 -12.65
CA ASP A 185 -17.12 13.31 -11.65
C ASP A 185 -17.78 12.99 -10.31
N VAL A 186 -17.06 13.29 -9.22
CA VAL A 186 -17.60 13.19 -7.86
C VAL A 186 -17.72 14.59 -7.24
N THR A 187 -18.93 14.98 -6.87
CA THR A 187 -19.22 16.29 -6.27
C THR A 187 -19.59 16.18 -4.80
N PHE A 188 -19.23 17.21 -4.05
CA PHE A 188 -19.51 17.34 -2.62
C PHE A 188 -20.29 18.62 -2.34
N GLY A 189 -21.35 18.51 -1.51
CA GLY A 189 -22.19 19.65 -1.18
C GLY A 189 -22.77 20.34 -2.42
N GLY A 190 -23.26 19.58 -3.40
CA GLY A 190 -23.75 20.11 -4.66
C GLY A 190 -22.68 20.82 -5.50
N GLY A 191 -21.41 20.53 -5.29
CA GLY A 191 -20.27 21.17 -5.95
C GLY A 191 -19.66 22.35 -5.17
N LEU A 192 -20.33 22.84 -4.13
CA LEU A 192 -19.86 23.98 -3.31
C LEU A 192 -18.64 23.61 -2.45
N LEU A 193 -18.56 22.36 -1.98
CA LEU A 193 -17.47 21.88 -1.13
C LEU A 193 -16.36 21.21 -1.93
N GLY A 194 -16.56 20.99 -3.22
CA GLY A 194 -15.56 20.43 -4.11
C GLY A 194 -16.12 19.53 -5.19
N ARG A 195 -15.29 19.29 -6.20
CA ARG A 195 -15.53 18.39 -7.32
C ARG A 195 -14.22 17.72 -7.71
N LEU A 196 -14.21 16.42 -7.77
CA LEU A 196 -13.16 15.64 -8.40
C LEU A 196 -13.62 15.24 -9.79
N LYS A 197 -12.75 15.42 -10.77
CA LYS A 197 -13.07 15.16 -12.18
C LYS A 197 -12.81 13.70 -12.53
N GLU A 198 -13.58 13.23 -13.50
CA GLU A 198 -13.29 12.01 -14.24
C GLU A 198 -11.83 11.95 -14.70
N GLY A 199 -11.21 10.75 -14.70
CA GLY A 199 -9.80 10.56 -15.01
C GLY A 199 -8.84 10.84 -13.85
N SER A 200 -9.32 11.39 -12.70
CA SER A 200 -8.51 11.37 -11.46
C SER A 200 -8.13 9.94 -11.11
N SER A 201 -6.87 9.70 -10.78
CA SER A 201 -6.33 8.33 -10.69
C SER A 201 -5.45 8.14 -9.47
N PHE A 202 -5.28 6.88 -9.09
CA PHE A 202 -4.25 6.44 -8.15
C PHE A 202 -3.59 5.15 -8.68
N SER A 203 -2.37 4.92 -8.22
CA SER A 203 -1.73 3.61 -8.31
C SER A 203 -0.84 3.38 -7.09
N LEU A 204 -0.68 2.14 -6.71
CA LEU A 204 0.26 1.69 -5.68
C LEU A 204 0.92 0.39 -6.11
N ASP A 205 2.17 0.22 -5.70
CA ASP A 205 2.93 -1.01 -5.88
C ASP A 205 3.53 -1.43 -4.54
N GLN A 206 3.46 -2.72 -4.24
CA GLN A 206 4.12 -3.34 -3.10
C GLN A 206 5.10 -4.41 -3.58
N GLN A 207 6.21 -4.56 -2.88
CA GLN A 207 7.19 -5.61 -3.15
C GLN A 207 7.52 -6.38 -1.87
N GLN A 208 7.78 -7.65 -2.06
CA GLN A 208 8.32 -8.50 -1.01
C GLN A 208 9.79 -8.13 -0.78
N VAL A 209 10.09 -7.52 0.37
CA VAL A 209 11.45 -7.07 0.74
C VAL A 209 12.19 -8.11 1.59
N SER A 210 11.45 -9.06 2.18
CA SER A 210 11.98 -10.24 2.87
C SER A 210 10.99 -11.40 2.74
N PRO A 211 11.33 -12.65 3.14
CA PRO A 211 10.47 -13.82 2.92
C PRO A 211 9.02 -13.68 3.42
N SER A 212 8.78 -12.86 4.44
CA SER A 212 7.45 -12.67 5.05
C SER A 212 6.97 -11.23 5.03
N LEU A 213 7.77 -10.25 4.57
CA LEU A 213 7.46 -8.84 4.70
C LEU A 213 7.34 -8.17 3.32
N TRP A 214 6.26 -7.42 3.17
CA TRP A 214 5.97 -6.62 2.00
C TRP A 214 6.01 -5.14 2.37
N GLN A 215 6.54 -4.33 1.47
CA GLN A 215 6.60 -2.88 1.66
C GLN A 215 6.03 -2.16 0.45
N LEU A 216 5.37 -1.05 0.70
CA LEU A 216 4.94 -0.11 -0.32
C LEU A 216 6.18 0.50 -0.98
N THR A 217 6.33 0.30 -2.29
CA THR A 217 7.47 0.80 -3.08
C THR A 217 7.11 1.97 -3.97
N SER A 218 5.85 2.12 -4.32
CA SER A 218 5.37 3.26 -5.10
C SER A 218 3.93 3.60 -4.73
N ILE A 219 3.63 4.89 -4.67
CA ILE A 219 2.26 5.41 -4.65
C ILE A 219 2.19 6.65 -5.54
N ARG A 220 1.19 6.70 -6.40
CA ARG A 220 0.89 7.86 -7.24
C ARG A 220 -0.57 8.22 -7.08
N VAL A 221 -0.84 9.49 -6.83
CA VAL A 221 -2.21 10.02 -6.70
C VAL A 221 -2.28 11.30 -7.54
N HIS A 222 -3.09 11.25 -8.58
CA HIS A 222 -3.30 12.37 -9.50
C HIS A 222 -4.79 12.75 -9.51
N LEU A 223 -5.17 13.64 -8.61
CA LEU A 223 -6.54 14.12 -8.49
C LEU A 223 -6.69 15.46 -9.25
N GLN A 224 -7.66 15.51 -10.16
CA GLN A 224 -8.01 16.71 -10.89
C GLN A 224 -9.29 17.30 -10.30
N GLY A 225 -9.29 18.59 -10.00
CA GLY A 225 -10.47 19.26 -9.47
C GLY A 225 -10.18 20.20 -8.30
N ASN A 226 -11.24 20.66 -7.66
CA ASN A 226 -11.20 21.52 -6.48
C ASN A 226 -11.84 20.75 -5.32
N ALA A 227 -11.04 20.21 -4.43
CA ALA A 227 -11.55 19.51 -3.25
C ALA A 227 -10.96 20.13 -1.98
N LEU A 228 -11.76 20.94 -1.30
CA LEU A 228 -11.40 21.52 0.00
C LEU A 228 -11.40 20.48 1.15
N LEU A 229 -11.84 19.26 0.86
CA LEU A 229 -12.15 18.25 1.86
C LEU A 229 -11.03 17.24 2.12
N PHE A 230 -10.04 17.18 1.25
CA PHE A 230 -8.93 16.22 1.38
C PHE A 230 -7.70 16.93 1.95
N HIS A 231 -7.72 17.19 3.26
CA HIS A 231 -6.58 17.82 3.94
C HIS A 231 -5.35 16.92 4.01
N SER A 232 -5.52 15.60 3.88
CA SER A 232 -4.46 14.60 3.98
C SER A 232 -4.00 14.02 2.64
N VAL A 233 -4.82 14.13 1.58
CA VAL A 233 -4.44 13.62 0.25
C VAL A 233 -4.01 14.78 -0.62
N SER A 234 -2.75 14.81 -1.04
CA SER A 234 -2.24 15.74 -2.03
C SER A 234 -3.00 15.54 -3.35
N LEU A 235 -3.40 16.63 -4.02
CA LEU A 235 -4.03 16.58 -5.34
C LEU A 235 -3.10 15.94 -6.39
N GLN A 236 -1.81 16.02 -6.17
CA GLN A 236 -0.78 15.28 -6.92
C GLN A 236 0.30 14.83 -5.94
N GLN A 237 0.54 13.54 -5.91
CA GLN A 237 1.59 12.93 -5.10
C GLN A 237 2.16 11.75 -5.85
N ASP A 238 3.47 11.79 -6.07
CA ASP A 238 4.26 10.67 -6.53
C ASP A 238 5.29 10.36 -5.45
N GLU A 239 5.38 9.12 -5.02
CA GLU A 239 6.30 8.67 -4.00
C GLU A 239 6.88 7.31 -4.39
N GLU A 240 8.20 7.20 -4.35
CA GLU A 240 8.94 5.98 -4.64
C GLU A 240 9.88 5.66 -3.49
N ARG A 241 9.79 4.44 -2.96
CA ARG A 241 10.60 3.92 -1.87
C ARG A 241 11.48 2.78 -2.35
N SER A 242 12.74 2.81 -1.97
CA SER A 242 13.73 1.83 -2.40
C SER A 242 14.80 1.62 -1.34
N ARG A 243 15.70 0.63 -1.57
CA ARG A 243 16.86 0.37 -0.72
C ARG A 243 16.50 0.05 0.72
N PHE A 244 15.48 -0.76 0.92
CA PHE A 244 15.04 -1.17 2.25
C PHE A 244 16.11 -1.95 3.00
N SER A 245 16.40 -1.55 4.23
CA SER A 245 17.23 -2.24 5.20
C SER A 245 16.48 -2.37 6.51
N ALA A 246 16.39 -3.60 7.03
CA ALA A 246 15.69 -3.85 8.29
C ALA A 246 16.49 -3.31 9.48
N GLU A 247 15.77 -2.74 10.44
CA GLU A 247 16.28 -2.26 11.71
C GLU A 247 15.62 -3.02 12.88
N PRO A 248 16.19 -3.00 14.09
CA PRO A 248 15.55 -3.61 15.26
C PRO A 248 14.16 -3.02 15.53
N ASN A 249 13.17 -3.86 15.85
CA ASN A 249 11.79 -3.41 16.12
C ASN A 249 11.68 -2.41 17.28
N SER A 250 12.67 -2.39 18.19
CA SER A 250 12.74 -1.48 19.33
C SER A 250 13.65 -0.26 19.11
N ILE A 251 14.02 0.03 17.85
CA ILE A 251 14.89 1.17 17.51
C ILE A 251 14.31 2.48 18.07
N THR A 252 15.14 3.28 18.73
CA THR A 252 14.76 4.60 19.24
C THR A 252 14.97 5.69 18.19
N LEU A 253 14.41 6.89 18.41
CA LEU A 253 14.61 8.03 17.53
C LEU A 253 16.10 8.40 17.38
N ASP A 254 16.89 8.33 18.47
CA ASP A 254 18.33 8.60 18.41
C ASP A 254 19.10 7.54 17.60
N GLN A 255 18.72 6.27 17.73
CA GLN A 255 19.30 5.19 16.93
C GLN A 255 18.89 5.31 15.46
N ALA A 256 17.66 5.70 15.18
CA ALA A 256 17.16 5.98 13.84
C ALA A 256 17.92 7.14 13.20
N ALA A 257 18.21 8.21 13.96
CA ALA A 257 19.03 9.31 13.48
C ALA A 257 20.44 8.84 13.08
N GLN A 258 21.06 7.97 13.91
CA GLN A 258 22.34 7.37 13.56
C GLN A 258 22.23 6.46 12.33
N ALA A 259 21.13 5.70 12.18
CA ALA A 259 20.91 4.80 11.07
C ALA A 259 20.81 5.55 9.74
N VAL A 260 20.05 6.65 9.67
CA VAL A 260 19.97 7.48 8.44
C VAL A 260 21.28 8.21 8.16
N MET A 261 22.05 8.60 9.19
CA MET A 261 23.35 9.26 9.02
C MET A 261 24.44 8.30 8.49
N ARG A 262 24.33 7.01 8.75
CA ARG A 262 25.23 5.98 8.15
C ARG A 262 24.97 5.78 6.66
N GLN A 263 23.81 6.19 6.14
CA GLN A 263 23.50 6.07 4.73
C GLN A 263 24.31 7.08 3.90
N PRO A 264 24.56 6.79 2.63
CA PRO A 264 25.29 7.72 1.76
C PRO A 264 24.60 9.09 1.67
N GLY A 265 25.38 10.16 1.76
CA GLY A 265 24.88 11.54 1.96
C GLY A 265 24.75 12.40 0.71
N SER A 266 25.06 11.90 -0.50
CA SER A 266 25.06 12.68 -1.74
C SER A 266 24.10 12.13 -2.78
N ALA A 267 23.65 13.00 -3.69
CA ALA A 267 22.80 12.64 -4.83
C ALA A 267 23.48 11.72 -5.87
N GLN A 268 24.79 11.43 -5.76
CA GLN A 268 25.52 10.47 -6.61
C GLN A 268 24.93 9.06 -6.62
N GLN A 269 23.92 8.80 -5.77
CA GLN A 269 23.21 7.52 -5.70
C GLN A 269 22.14 7.32 -6.75
N GLN A 270 21.77 8.36 -7.50
CA GLN A 270 20.77 8.23 -8.57
C GLN A 270 21.26 7.42 -9.77
N THR A 271 22.58 7.33 -10.00
CA THR A 271 23.16 6.66 -11.18
C THR A 271 23.42 5.17 -11.02
N ALA A 272 23.31 4.59 -9.82
CA ALA A 272 23.58 3.18 -9.56
C ALA A 272 22.33 2.26 -9.63
N SER A 273 21.16 2.77 -10.01
CA SER A 273 19.90 2.02 -10.11
C SER A 273 19.22 2.13 -11.48
N ARG A 274 20.02 2.12 -12.56
CA ARG A 274 19.53 1.85 -13.91
C ARG A 274 20.03 0.52 -14.42
#